data_36673a41f64d3f6b90b5c884be1916fd
#
_entry.id   36673a41f64d3f6b90b5c884be1916fd
#
_cell.length_a   1.000
_cell.length_b   1.000
_cell.length_c   1.000
_cell.angle_alpha   90.00
_cell.angle_beta   90.00
_cell.angle_gamma   90.00
#
_symmetry.space_group_name_H-M   'P 1'
#
loop_
_entity.id
_entity.type
_entity.pdbx_description
1 polymer ?
#
loop_
_entity_poly.entity_id
_entity_poly.type
_entity_poly.pdbx_seq_one_letter_code
_entity_poly.pdbx_strand_id
1 'polypeptide(L)'
;MQNGWKVDLPARVERVRRRTRPWKSIIALLLAIAAAVISHQAHRDTFTENHLTNQLVAYGTAVLFLVFGSIATYSLAGKSRELLEPTAGQAQSALVRYAILIVGAFTTLLITLLLFGVDVSQLVLGGAITTVFLSIAAQQALGNVFAGLVLVFARPFKVGDEVRLQAGALGGTLDGIVTDIGITYVRFSTDGRVMSIPNSQVLNAVVGPVPPAGEDPVVAEDDRSGTPGGPGQPQPSPPGPP
;
A
#
# COMPACT_ATOMS: atom_id res chain seq x y z
N MET A 1 -49.62 -7.41 -11.65
CA MET A 1 -49.01 -6.15 -11.22
C MET A 1 -47.51 -6.38 -11.10
N GLN A 2 -46.79 -6.19 -12.18
CA GLN A 2 -45.31 -6.25 -12.27
C GLN A 2 -44.85 -4.84 -12.68
N ASN A 3 -44.44 -4.06 -11.74
CA ASN A 3 -43.67 -2.82 -11.97
C ASN A 3 -42.51 -2.89 -10.98
N GLY A 4 -41.31 -3.14 -11.36
CA GLY A 4 -40.52 -2.47 -12.39
C GLY A 4 -39.59 -1.52 -11.69
N TRP A 5 -38.50 -2.02 -11.07
CA TRP A 5 -37.35 -1.19 -10.71
C TRP A 5 -36.25 -1.45 -11.77
N LYS A 6 -36.53 -0.90 -12.96
CA LYS A 6 -35.46 -0.68 -13.91
C LYS A 6 -34.52 0.35 -13.31
N VAL A 7 -33.45 -0.12 -12.70
CA VAL A 7 -32.34 0.76 -12.30
C VAL A 7 -31.75 1.32 -13.60
N ASP A 8 -31.99 2.60 -13.89
CA ASP A 8 -31.41 3.31 -15.02
C ASP A 8 -29.89 3.48 -14.83
N LEU A 9 -29.17 2.35 -14.95
CA LEU A 9 -27.72 2.28 -14.92
C LEU A 9 -27.03 3.20 -15.94
N PRO A 10 -27.53 3.35 -17.20
CA PRO A 10 -26.86 4.20 -18.19
C PRO A 10 -26.87 5.70 -17.80
N ALA A 11 -27.94 6.18 -17.21
CA ALA A 11 -28.06 7.61 -16.83
C ALA A 11 -27.15 8.01 -15.65
N ARG A 12 -26.78 7.06 -14.78
CA ARG A 12 -25.80 7.32 -13.72
C ARG A 12 -24.38 7.31 -14.24
N VAL A 13 -24.04 6.37 -15.11
CA VAL A 13 -22.69 6.26 -15.73
C VAL A 13 -22.41 7.49 -16.60
N GLU A 14 -23.39 7.98 -17.34
CA GLU A 14 -23.25 9.15 -18.22
C GLU A 14 -23.10 10.46 -17.46
N ARG A 15 -23.72 10.61 -16.30
CA ARG A 15 -23.54 11.77 -15.39
C ARG A 15 -22.14 11.81 -14.77
N VAL A 16 -21.57 10.66 -14.40
CA VAL A 16 -20.20 10.57 -13.87
C VAL A 16 -19.19 10.94 -14.96
N ARG A 17 -19.40 10.48 -16.19
CA ARG A 17 -18.52 10.74 -17.34
C ARG A 17 -18.47 12.23 -17.73
N ARG A 18 -19.57 12.99 -17.57
CA ARG A 18 -19.62 14.43 -17.92
C ARG A 18 -18.95 15.33 -16.89
N ARG A 19 -18.79 14.91 -15.64
CA ARG A 19 -18.26 15.75 -14.55
C ARG A 19 -16.73 15.69 -14.43
N THR A 20 -16.10 14.65 -14.92
CA THR A 20 -14.65 14.48 -14.89
C THR A 20 -14.03 14.91 -16.20
N ARG A 21 -13.80 16.18 -16.41
CA ARG A 21 -12.88 16.65 -17.47
C ARG A 21 -11.45 16.55 -16.90
N PRO A 22 -10.72 15.46 -17.16
CA PRO A 22 -9.33 15.31 -16.69
C PRO A 22 -8.39 16.32 -17.31
N TRP A 23 -8.81 16.92 -18.42
CA TRP A 23 -8.08 17.87 -19.24
C TRP A 23 -7.53 19.06 -18.43
N LYS A 24 -8.31 19.67 -17.54
CA LYS A 24 -7.86 20.84 -16.76
C LYS A 24 -6.66 20.52 -15.85
N SER A 25 -6.64 19.31 -15.22
CA SER A 25 -5.52 18.90 -14.38
C SER A 25 -4.28 18.57 -15.19
N ILE A 26 -4.49 17.96 -16.37
CA ILE A 26 -3.39 17.64 -17.30
C ILE A 26 -2.79 18.93 -17.83
N ILE A 27 -3.61 19.91 -18.24
CA ILE A 27 -3.13 21.21 -18.68
C ILE A 27 -2.38 21.93 -17.56
N ALA A 28 -2.94 21.97 -16.34
CA ALA A 28 -2.27 22.61 -15.21
C ALA A 28 -0.90 21.95 -14.91
N LEU A 29 -0.83 20.63 -14.99
CA LEU A 29 0.42 19.90 -14.80
C LEU A 29 1.43 20.20 -15.94
N LEU A 30 0.98 20.21 -17.18
CA LEU A 30 1.84 20.55 -18.33
C LEU A 30 2.34 21.98 -18.26
N LEU A 31 1.48 22.93 -17.87
CA LEU A 31 1.89 24.34 -17.66
C LEU A 31 2.87 24.48 -16.49
N ALA A 32 2.68 23.72 -15.40
CA ALA A 32 3.63 23.69 -14.30
C ALA A 32 5.00 23.15 -14.75
N ILE A 33 5.02 22.04 -15.49
CA ILE A 33 6.27 21.47 -16.03
C ILE A 33 6.95 22.46 -16.99
N ALA A 34 6.19 23.07 -17.89
CA ALA A 34 6.74 24.08 -18.81
C ALA A 34 7.34 25.27 -18.05
N ALA A 35 6.64 25.80 -17.03
CA ALA A 35 7.14 26.87 -16.19
C ALA A 35 8.43 26.48 -15.44
N ALA A 36 8.53 25.26 -14.93
CA ALA A 36 9.73 24.74 -14.28
C ALA A 36 10.93 24.65 -15.24
N VAL A 37 10.71 24.15 -16.46
CA VAL A 37 11.75 24.07 -17.50
C VAL A 37 12.23 25.44 -17.89
N ILE A 38 11.33 26.39 -18.13
CA ILE A 38 11.68 27.79 -18.49
C ILE A 38 12.46 28.46 -17.35
N SER A 39 12.02 28.30 -16.09
CA SER A 39 12.72 28.82 -14.92
C SER A 39 14.14 28.27 -14.82
N HIS A 40 14.31 26.95 -15.01
CA HIS A 40 15.64 26.33 -14.98
C HIS A 40 16.56 26.80 -16.08
N GLN A 41 16.05 27.00 -17.30
CA GLN A 41 16.82 27.55 -18.42
C GLN A 41 17.18 29.00 -18.19
N ALA A 42 16.29 29.81 -17.63
CA ALA A 42 16.55 31.23 -17.34
C ALA A 42 17.68 31.42 -16.31
N HIS A 43 17.81 30.52 -15.33
CA HIS A 43 18.92 30.54 -14.37
C HIS A 43 20.29 30.20 -15.00
N ARG A 44 20.30 29.60 -16.19
CA ARG A 44 21.53 29.26 -16.93
C ARG A 44 21.94 30.36 -17.92
N ASP A 45 21.37 31.56 -17.84
CA ASP A 45 21.60 32.70 -18.73
C ASP A 45 21.47 32.36 -20.23
N THR A 46 20.55 31.43 -20.54
CA THR A 46 20.41 30.89 -21.92
C THR A 46 19.56 31.76 -22.82
N PHE A 47 18.76 32.70 -22.27
CA PHE A 47 17.78 33.49 -23.05
C PHE A 47 18.27 34.84 -23.53
N THR A 48 19.02 35.56 -22.71
CA THR A 48 19.52 36.92 -23.04
C THR A 48 20.85 37.23 -22.33
N GLU A 49 21.61 38.18 -22.87
CA GLU A 49 22.82 38.70 -22.22
C GLU A 49 22.52 39.58 -21.00
N ASN A 50 21.23 39.97 -20.82
CA ASN A 50 20.79 40.80 -19.70
C ASN A 50 20.45 39.95 -18.47
N HIS A 51 21.30 40.01 -17.47
CA HIS A 51 21.15 39.25 -16.21
C HIS A 51 19.84 39.56 -15.48
N LEU A 52 19.38 40.82 -15.49
CA LEU A 52 18.11 41.24 -14.87
C LEU A 52 16.89 40.59 -15.54
N THR A 53 16.90 40.51 -16.87
CA THR A 53 15.79 39.90 -17.62
C THR A 53 15.68 38.42 -17.32
N ASN A 54 16.81 37.69 -17.27
CA ASN A 54 16.85 36.29 -16.96
C ASN A 54 16.35 36.00 -15.52
N GLN A 55 16.73 36.83 -14.54
CA GLN A 55 16.23 36.72 -13.16
C GLN A 55 14.72 36.97 -13.07
N LEU A 56 14.21 38.01 -13.74
CA LEU A 56 12.77 38.29 -13.74
C LEU A 56 11.95 37.14 -14.38
N VAL A 57 12.46 36.55 -15.46
CA VAL A 57 11.85 35.41 -16.11
C VAL A 57 11.91 34.19 -15.19
N ALA A 58 13.04 33.94 -14.52
CA ALA A 58 13.18 32.82 -13.60
C ALA A 58 12.19 32.90 -12.41
N TYR A 59 12.14 34.07 -11.75
CA TYR A 59 11.23 34.27 -10.63
C TYR A 59 9.76 34.30 -11.07
N GLY A 60 9.44 34.91 -12.20
CA GLY A 60 8.09 34.91 -12.74
C GLY A 60 7.60 33.52 -13.07
N THR A 61 8.44 32.69 -13.68
CA THR A 61 8.10 31.31 -14.00
C THR A 61 8.04 30.41 -12.76
N ALA A 62 8.85 30.66 -11.71
CA ALA A 62 8.76 29.99 -10.44
C ALA A 62 7.41 30.25 -9.73
N VAL A 63 6.93 31.52 -9.79
CA VAL A 63 5.59 31.85 -9.26
C VAL A 63 4.48 31.17 -10.08
N LEU A 64 4.60 31.16 -11.41
CA LEU A 64 3.65 30.41 -12.26
C LEU A 64 3.64 28.91 -11.93
N PHE A 65 4.82 28.32 -11.69
CA PHE A 65 4.91 26.92 -11.25
C PHE A 65 4.16 26.69 -9.94
N LEU A 66 4.35 27.58 -8.94
CA LEU A 66 3.65 27.50 -7.66
C LEU A 66 2.12 27.52 -7.86
N VAL A 67 1.62 28.43 -8.70
CA VAL A 67 0.18 28.54 -8.96
C VAL A 67 -0.36 27.31 -9.68
N PHE A 68 0.25 26.94 -10.81
CA PHE A 68 -0.21 25.79 -11.60
C PHE A 68 0.00 24.45 -10.89
N GLY A 69 1.11 24.30 -10.15
CA GLY A 69 1.38 23.12 -9.32
C GLY A 69 0.34 22.97 -8.21
N SER A 70 -0.02 24.07 -7.54
CA SER A 70 -1.11 24.04 -6.54
C SER A 70 -2.45 23.67 -7.17
N ILE A 71 -2.81 24.27 -8.31
CA ILE A 71 -4.05 23.93 -9.04
C ILE A 71 -4.05 22.45 -9.46
N ALA A 72 -2.94 21.93 -9.95
CA ALA A 72 -2.81 20.53 -10.33
C ALA A 72 -3.00 19.61 -9.12
N THR A 73 -2.37 19.93 -7.99
CA THR A 73 -2.50 19.18 -6.72
C THR A 73 -3.94 19.16 -6.23
N TYR A 74 -4.59 20.31 -6.13
CA TYR A 74 -6.00 20.40 -5.70
C TYR A 74 -6.94 19.65 -6.65
N SER A 75 -6.70 19.76 -7.95
CA SER A 75 -7.49 19.08 -8.97
C SER A 75 -7.33 17.57 -8.92
N LEU A 76 -6.11 17.06 -8.70
CA LEU A 76 -5.82 15.64 -8.56
C LEU A 76 -6.47 15.08 -7.30
N ALA A 77 -6.32 15.79 -6.17
CA ALA A 77 -6.93 15.42 -4.90
C ALA A 77 -8.46 15.42 -4.94
N GLY A 78 -9.08 16.31 -5.70
CA GLY A 78 -10.52 16.32 -5.91
C GLY A 78 -10.99 15.10 -6.70
N LYS A 79 -10.27 14.76 -7.77
CA LYS A 79 -10.61 13.61 -8.63
C LYS A 79 -10.40 12.26 -7.94
N SER A 80 -9.35 12.13 -7.14
CA SER A 80 -9.12 10.89 -6.37
C SER A 80 -10.32 10.57 -5.48
N ARG A 81 -10.93 11.59 -4.84
CA ARG A 81 -12.14 11.42 -4.06
C ARG A 81 -13.32 10.96 -4.92
N GLU A 82 -13.58 11.62 -6.05
CA GLU A 82 -14.69 11.27 -6.94
C GLU A 82 -14.60 9.83 -7.48
N LEU A 83 -13.38 9.34 -7.71
CA LEU A 83 -13.12 7.98 -8.23
C LEU A 83 -13.21 6.91 -7.13
N LEU A 84 -12.77 7.22 -5.91
CA LEU A 84 -12.70 6.25 -4.82
C LEU A 84 -13.98 6.20 -3.97
N GLU A 85 -14.74 7.28 -3.90
CA GLU A 85 -15.94 7.36 -3.05
C GLU A 85 -16.97 6.25 -3.34
N PRO A 86 -17.24 5.84 -4.60
CA PRO A 86 -18.20 4.77 -4.91
C PRO A 86 -17.73 3.37 -4.47
N THR A 87 -16.41 3.14 -4.39
CA THR A 87 -15.82 1.82 -4.14
C THR A 87 -15.27 1.65 -2.73
N ALA A 88 -14.66 2.70 -2.20
CA ALA A 88 -13.95 2.65 -0.92
C ALA A 88 -14.69 3.34 0.24
N GLY A 89 -15.75 4.09 -0.05
CA GLY A 89 -16.50 4.85 0.96
C GLY A 89 -15.89 6.23 1.30
N GLN A 90 -16.65 7.03 2.06
CA GLN A 90 -16.32 8.44 2.32
C GLN A 90 -15.03 8.64 3.14
N ALA A 91 -14.82 7.82 4.17
CA ALA A 91 -13.65 7.96 5.05
C ALA A 91 -12.33 7.65 4.31
N GLN A 92 -12.29 6.57 3.55
CA GLN A 92 -11.09 6.14 2.81
C GLN A 92 -10.77 7.09 1.67
N SER A 93 -11.78 7.58 0.94
CA SER A 93 -11.60 8.57 -0.12
C SER A 93 -11.09 9.90 0.42
N ALA A 94 -11.51 10.31 1.63
CA ALA A 94 -11.01 11.51 2.30
C ALA A 94 -9.53 11.36 2.69
N LEU A 95 -9.12 10.21 3.24
CA LEU A 95 -7.73 9.95 3.59
C LEU A 95 -6.80 10.05 2.37
N VAL A 96 -7.18 9.41 1.26
CA VAL A 96 -6.42 9.49 0.00
C VAL A 96 -6.33 10.92 -0.51
N ARG A 97 -7.43 11.68 -0.45
CA ARG A 97 -7.43 13.10 -0.82
C ARG A 97 -6.44 13.91 0.00
N TYR A 98 -6.46 13.77 1.34
CA TYR A 98 -5.54 14.49 2.21
C TYR A 98 -4.09 14.06 2.00
N ALA A 99 -3.82 12.79 1.77
CA ALA A 99 -2.48 12.30 1.44
C ALA A 99 -1.95 12.96 0.16
N ILE A 100 -2.76 13.03 -0.91
CA ILE A 100 -2.40 13.69 -2.16
C ILE A 100 -2.18 15.19 -1.95
N LEU A 101 -3.01 15.86 -1.13
CA LEU A 101 -2.85 17.28 -0.83
C LEU A 101 -1.54 17.55 -0.09
N ILE A 102 -1.21 16.77 0.93
CA ILE A 102 0.01 16.94 1.74
C ILE A 102 1.25 16.69 0.88
N VAL A 103 1.30 15.54 0.20
CA VAL A 103 2.45 15.17 -0.64
C VAL A 103 2.59 16.14 -1.81
N GLY A 104 1.51 16.47 -2.49
CA GLY A 104 1.52 17.39 -3.64
C GLY A 104 1.87 18.81 -3.26
N ALA A 105 1.35 19.34 -2.14
CA ALA A 105 1.70 20.66 -1.64
C ALA A 105 3.18 20.73 -1.22
N PHE A 106 3.67 19.72 -0.53
CA PHE A 106 5.07 19.62 -0.12
C PHE A 106 6.01 19.56 -1.33
N THR A 107 5.70 18.73 -2.33
CA THR A 107 6.46 18.62 -3.57
C THR A 107 6.45 19.93 -4.36
N THR A 108 5.28 20.58 -4.48
CA THR A 108 5.15 21.87 -5.16
C THR A 108 5.98 22.95 -4.47
N LEU A 109 5.95 22.98 -3.12
CA LEU A 109 6.74 23.93 -2.34
C LEU A 109 8.25 23.71 -2.51
N LEU A 110 8.72 22.46 -2.39
CA LEU A 110 10.14 22.13 -2.56
C LEU A 110 10.67 22.52 -3.95
N ILE A 111 9.94 22.18 -5.01
CA ILE A 111 10.34 22.52 -6.37
C ILE A 111 10.32 24.04 -6.55
N THR A 112 9.34 24.74 -5.99
CA THR A 112 9.29 26.20 -6.05
C THR A 112 10.51 26.83 -5.37
N LEU A 113 10.92 26.34 -4.19
CA LEU A 113 12.13 26.80 -3.50
C LEU A 113 13.39 26.59 -4.35
N LEU A 114 13.52 25.43 -4.98
CA LEU A 114 14.61 25.14 -5.93
C LEU A 114 14.63 26.12 -7.11
N LEU A 115 13.44 26.45 -7.67
CA LEU A 115 13.32 27.40 -8.77
C LEU A 115 13.62 28.83 -8.35
N PHE A 116 13.49 29.19 -7.08
CA PHE A 116 13.95 30.45 -6.52
C PHE A 116 15.47 30.49 -6.22
N GLY A 117 16.18 29.38 -6.46
CA GLY A 117 17.61 29.28 -6.18
C GLY A 117 17.92 29.07 -4.69
N VAL A 118 16.91 28.72 -3.87
CA VAL A 118 17.13 28.40 -2.46
C VAL A 118 17.83 27.05 -2.36
N ASP A 119 18.92 26.99 -1.60
CA ASP A 119 19.60 25.73 -1.32
C ASP A 119 18.76 24.87 -0.37
N VAL A 120 18.10 23.87 -0.95
CA VAL A 120 17.25 22.92 -0.20
C VAL A 120 18.02 21.67 0.26
N SER A 121 19.33 21.62 0.06
CA SER A 121 20.16 20.44 0.39
C SER A 121 20.02 20.04 1.85
N GLN A 122 19.97 20.99 2.78
CA GLN A 122 19.76 20.73 4.21
C GLN A 122 18.35 20.20 4.50
N LEU A 123 17.33 20.69 3.79
CA LEU A 123 15.97 20.20 3.91
C LEU A 123 15.85 18.75 3.38
N VAL A 124 16.52 18.47 2.26
CA VAL A 124 16.56 17.11 1.69
C VAL A 124 17.30 16.16 2.62
N LEU A 125 18.43 16.59 3.20
CA LEU A 125 19.19 15.77 4.15
C LEU A 125 18.38 15.48 5.42
N GLY A 126 17.77 16.51 6.03
CA GLY A 126 16.87 16.33 7.18
C GLY A 126 15.65 15.49 6.85
N GLY A 127 15.08 15.66 5.66
CA GLY A 127 13.99 14.85 5.12
C GLY A 127 14.36 13.39 4.91
N ALA A 128 15.61 13.10 4.50
CA ALA A 128 16.10 11.73 4.34
C ALA A 128 16.09 10.97 5.66
N ILE A 129 16.55 11.57 6.75
CA ILE A 129 16.51 10.98 8.10
C ILE A 129 15.06 10.72 8.53
N THR A 130 14.18 11.71 8.36
CA THR A 130 12.75 11.57 8.67
C THR A 130 12.10 10.47 7.86
N THR A 131 12.48 10.32 6.58
CA THR A 131 11.97 9.27 5.69
C THR A 131 12.36 7.89 6.17
N VAL A 132 13.56 7.70 6.71
CA VAL A 132 13.99 6.41 7.28
C VAL A 132 13.09 6.03 8.46
N PHE A 133 12.85 6.95 9.40
CA PHE A 133 11.95 6.69 10.53
C PHE A 133 10.51 6.39 10.07
N LEU A 134 10.02 7.16 9.11
CA LEU A 134 8.68 6.94 8.56
C LEU A 134 8.58 5.60 7.83
N SER A 135 9.64 5.19 7.11
CA SER A 135 9.71 3.89 6.42
C SER A 135 9.65 2.73 7.41
N ILE A 136 10.39 2.82 8.53
CA ILE A 136 10.35 1.82 9.60
C ILE A 136 8.93 1.76 10.20
N ALA A 137 8.33 2.90 10.49
CA ALA A 137 6.96 2.95 11.02
C ALA A 137 5.91 2.39 10.04
N ALA A 138 6.12 2.56 8.74
CA ALA A 138 5.23 2.06 7.68
C ALA A 138 5.49 0.61 7.26
N GLN A 139 6.59 0.01 7.70
CA GLN A 139 7.07 -1.30 7.22
C GLN A 139 6.02 -2.41 7.31
N GLN A 140 5.29 -2.49 8.43
CA GLN A 140 4.25 -3.49 8.62
C GLN A 140 3.06 -3.30 7.68
N ALA A 141 2.64 -2.06 7.46
CA ALA A 141 1.55 -1.75 6.55
C ALA A 141 1.92 -2.08 5.10
N LEU A 142 3.12 -1.68 4.66
CA LEU A 142 3.65 -2.00 3.34
C LEU A 142 3.83 -3.52 3.16
N GLY A 143 4.32 -4.23 4.18
CA GLY A 143 4.43 -5.69 4.16
C GLY A 143 3.09 -6.39 3.88
N ASN A 144 1.99 -5.91 4.48
CA ASN A 144 0.66 -6.44 4.20
C ASN A 144 0.18 -6.15 2.76
N VAL A 145 0.50 -4.97 2.21
CA VAL A 145 0.16 -4.62 0.83
C VAL A 145 0.92 -5.51 -0.15
N PHE A 146 2.23 -5.68 0.03
CA PHE A 146 3.04 -6.56 -0.82
C PHE A 146 2.63 -8.03 -0.68
N ALA A 147 2.34 -8.49 0.53
CA ALA A 147 1.81 -9.84 0.74
C ALA A 147 0.48 -10.04 0.02
N GLY A 148 -0.43 -9.07 0.08
CA GLY A 148 -1.70 -9.09 -0.67
C GLY A 148 -1.48 -9.16 -2.18
N LEU A 149 -0.53 -8.40 -2.69
CA LEU A 149 -0.15 -8.45 -4.11
C LEU A 149 0.35 -9.85 -4.50
N VAL A 150 1.23 -10.43 -3.69
CA VAL A 150 1.74 -11.80 -3.92
C VAL A 150 0.60 -12.82 -3.90
N LEU A 151 -0.32 -12.76 -2.93
CA LEU A 151 -1.47 -13.67 -2.84
C LEU A 151 -2.37 -13.59 -4.09
N VAL A 152 -2.60 -12.37 -4.61
CA VAL A 152 -3.41 -12.16 -5.83
C VAL A 152 -2.71 -12.70 -7.07
N PHE A 153 -1.38 -12.57 -7.18
CA PHE A 153 -0.61 -13.07 -8.33
C PHE A 153 -0.33 -14.57 -8.25
N ALA A 154 0.16 -15.06 -7.12
CA ALA A 154 0.52 -16.47 -6.92
C ALA A 154 -0.70 -17.38 -6.81
N ARG A 155 -1.82 -16.84 -6.31
CA ARG A 155 -3.12 -17.52 -6.14
C ARG A 155 -3.00 -18.91 -5.49
N PRO A 156 -2.39 -19.03 -4.33
CA PRO A 156 -2.29 -20.31 -3.63
C PRO A 156 -3.67 -20.88 -3.27
N PHE A 157 -4.69 -20.03 -3.18
CA PHE A 157 -6.11 -20.34 -3.00
C PHE A 157 -6.97 -19.26 -3.67
N LYS A 158 -8.26 -19.53 -3.83
CA LYS A 158 -9.24 -18.63 -4.44
C LYS A 158 -10.34 -18.26 -3.44
N VAL A 159 -11.07 -17.21 -3.74
CA VAL A 159 -12.31 -16.87 -3.03
C VAL A 159 -13.30 -18.01 -3.25
N GLY A 160 -13.84 -18.54 -2.15
CA GLY A 160 -14.72 -19.70 -2.12
C GLY A 160 -14.02 -21.00 -1.76
N ASP A 161 -12.68 -21.06 -1.75
CA ASP A 161 -11.95 -22.26 -1.34
C ASP A 161 -12.03 -22.45 0.18
N GLU A 162 -12.19 -23.69 0.61
CA GLU A 162 -12.08 -24.10 2.00
C GLU A 162 -10.62 -24.48 2.27
N VAL A 163 -9.95 -23.75 3.16
CA VAL A 163 -8.53 -23.91 3.43
C VAL A 163 -8.24 -23.98 4.91
N ARG A 164 -7.22 -24.77 5.24
CA ARG A 164 -6.59 -24.79 6.57
C ARG A 164 -5.36 -23.92 6.56
N LEU A 165 -5.34 -22.91 7.45
CA LEU A 165 -4.17 -22.08 7.71
C LEU A 165 -3.52 -22.54 9.01
N GLN A 166 -2.21 -22.79 8.96
CA GLN A 166 -1.43 -23.11 10.14
C GLN A 166 -0.29 -22.10 10.29
N ALA A 167 -0.37 -21.27 11.33
CA ALA A 167 0.69 -20.33 11.66
C ALA A 167 0.74 -20.09 13.17
N GLY A 168 1.95 -20.04 13.73
CA GLY A 168 2.15 -19.73 15.15
C GLY A 168 1.55 -18.39 15.56
N ALA A 169 1.62 -17.39 14.68
CA ALA A 169 1.04 -16.06 14.90
C ALA A 169 -0.50 -16.05 14.96
N LEU A 170 -1.17 -17.09 14.46
CA LEU A 170 -2.63 -17.26 14.51
C LEU A 170 -3.10 -18.06 15.73
N GLY A 171 -2.18 -18.50 16.58
CA GLY A 171 -2.51 -19.31 17.76
C GLY A 171 -2.83 -20.77 17.46
N GLY A 172 -2.44 -21.28 16.29
CA GLY A 172 -2.68 -22.67 15.88
C GLY A 172 -3.17 -22.83 14.45
N THR A 173 -4.08 -23.78 14.25
CA THR A 173 -4.75 -24.04 12.96
C THR A 173 -6.08 -23.31 12.89
N LEU A 174 -6.35 -22.71 11.72
CA LEU A 174 -7.62 -22.06 11.40
C LEU A 174 -8.19 -22.67 10.13
N ASP A 175 -9.35 -23.29 10.24
CA ASP A 175 -10.11 -23.83 9.10
C ASP A 175 -11.20 -22.85 8.70
N GLY A 176 -11.37 -22.60 7.42
CA GLY A 176 -12.41 -21.71 6.96
C GLY A 176 -12.46 -21.51 5.46
N ILE A 177 -13.52 -20.83 5.02
CA ILE A 177 -13.76 -20.49 3.63
C ILE A 177 -13.25 -19.08 3.37
N VAL A 178 -12.43 -18.92 2.33
CA VAL A 178 -11.96 -17.61 1.88
C VAL A 178 -13.11 -16.81 1.28
N THR A 179 -13.50 -15.72 1.92
CA THR A 179 -14.64 -14.89 1.45
C THR A 179 -14.20 -13.70 0.62
N ASP A 180 -12.99 -13.15 0.88
CA ASP A 180 -12.48 -12.00 0.15
C ASP A 180 -10.94 -11.89 0.32
N ILE A 181 -10.27 -11.40 -0.70
CA ILE A 181 -8.83 -11.12 -0.69
C ILE A 181 -8.65 -9.62 -0.93
N GLY A 182 -8.47 -8.87 0.14
CA GLY A 182 -8.26 -7.43 0.12
C GLY A 182 -6.77 -7.05 -0.02
N ILE A 183 -6.50 -5.74 -0.13
CA ILE A 183 -5.14 -5.21 -0.29
C ILE A 183 -4.27 -5.51 0.94
N THR A 184 -4.83 -5.47 2.16
CA THR A 184 -4.09 -5.61 3.42
C THR A 184 -4.56 -6.77 4.28
N TYR A 185 -5.76 -7.30 4.04
CA TYR A 185 -6.39 -8.38 4.81
C TYR A 185 -7.08 -9.37 3.88
N VAL A 186 -6.96 -10.66 4.21
CA VAL A 186 -7.83 -11.71 3.69
C VAL A 186 -8.96 -11.93 4.70
N ARG A 187 -10.18 -12.12 4.21
CA ARG A 187 -11.35 -12.45 5.03
C ARG A 187 -11.66 -13.93 4.93
N PHE A 188 -11.82 -14.56 6.08
CA PHE A 188 -12.19 -15.94 6.22
C PHE A 188 -13.53 -16.06 6.96
N SER A 189 -14.35 -17.01 6.56
CA SER A 189 -15.55 -17.42 7.28
C SER A 189 -15.29 -18.75 7.98
N THR A 190 -15.29 -18.73 9.31
CA THR A 190 -15.11 -19.90 10.17
C THR A 190 -16.31 -19.98 11.09
N ASP A 191 -17.03 -21.10 11.12
CA ASP A 191 -18.22 -21.32 11.97
C ASP A 191 -19.27 -20.19 11.87
N GLY A 192 -19.50 -19.67 10.67
CA GLY A 192 -20.43 -18.56 10.43
C GLY A 192 -19.94 -17.19 10.90
N ARG A 193 -18.69 -17.07 11.37
CA ARG A 193 -18.05 -15.81 11.76
C ARG A 193 -17.05 -15.38 10.72
N VAL A 194 -17.06 -14.10 10.36
CA VAL A 194 -16.07 -13.52 9.44
C VAL A 194 -14.88 -12.99 10.24
N MET A 195 -13.70 -13.50 9.93
CA MET A 195 -12.43 -13.07 10.49
C MET A 195 -11.59 -12.37 9.42
N SER A 196 -10.84 -11.35 9.80
CA SER A 196 -9.91 -10.63 8.90
C SER A 196 -8.49 -10.88 9.38
N ILE A 197 -7.68 -11.49 8.54
CA ILE A 197 -6.29 -11.84 8.84
C ILE A 197 -5.38 -10.97 7.98
N PRO A 198 -4.35 -10.33 8.55
CA PRO A 198 -3.38 -9.56 7.77
C PRO A 198 -2.71 -10.42 6.70
N ASN A 199 -2.57 -9.88 5.49
CA ASN A 199 -2.03 -10.62 4.34
C ASN A 199 -0.65 -11.22 4.60
N SER A 200 0.22 -10.50 5.34
CA SER A 200 1.55 -10.98 5.69
C SER A 200 1.50 -12.23 6.58
N GLN A 201 0.51 -12.36 7.46
CA GLN A 201 0.34 -13.54 8.29
C GLN A 201 -0.16 -14.73 7.45
N VAL A 202 -1.07 -14.49 6.51
CA VAL A 202 -1.56 -15.52 5.58
C VAL A 202 -0.44 -16.01 4.66
N LEU A 203 0.40 -15.10 4.14
CA LEU A 203 1.52 -15.45 3.28
C LEU A 203 2.59 -16.29 4.02
N ASN A 204 2.77 -16.06 5.32
CA ASN A 204 3.72 -16.78 6.16
C ASN A 204 3.10 -18.06 6.78
N ALA A 205 1.81 -18.31 6.59
CA ALA A 205 1.16 -19.50 7.06
C ALA A 205 1.37 -20.68 6.09
N VAL A 206 1.36 -21.90 6.63
CA VAL A 206 1.20 -23.10 5.83
C VAL A 206 -0.27 -23.17 5.41
N VAL A 207 -0.52 -23.28 4.12
CA VAL A 207 -1.87 -23.36 3.55
C VAL A 207 -2.07 -24.74 2.94
N GLY A 208 -3.12 -25.42 3.34
CA GLY A 208 -3.47 -26.73 2.81
C GLY A 208 -4.99 -26.91 2.73
N PRO A 209 -5.45 -28.01 2.09
CA PRO A 209 -6.87 -28.37 2.14
C PRO A 209 -7.26 -28.75 3.56
N VAL A 210 -8.53 -28.54 3.91
CA VAL A 210 -9.07 -29.02 5.17
C VAL A 210 -9.16 -30.55 5.09
N PRO A 211 -8.53 -31.31 6.01
CA PRO A 211 -8.65 -32.77 6.02
C PRO A 211 -10.09 -33.16 6.31
N PRO A 212 -10.55 -34.33 5.79
CA PRO A 212 -11.88 -34.86 6.10
C PRO A 212 -12.03 -35.04 7.61
N ALA A 213 -13.25 -34.83 8.13
CA ALA A 213 -13.54 -34.92 9.54
C ALA A 213 -13.15 -36.31 10.09
N GLY A 214 -12.17 -36.36 10.99
CA GLY A 214 -11.66 -37.60 11.61
C GLY A 214 -10.20 -37.92 11.34
N GLU A 215 -9.52 -37.21 10.41
CA GLU A 215 -8.07 -37.26 10.24
C GLU A 215 -7.44 -36.02 10.89
N ASP A 216 -7.07 -36.12 12.16
CA ASP A 216 -6.16 -35.16 12.74
C ASP A 216 -4.86 -35.19 11.94
N PRO A 217 -4.24 -34.00 11.62
CA PRO A 217 -2.95 -34.00 10.97
C PRO A 217 -2.01 -34.84 11.84
N VAL A 218 -1.48 -35.91 11.27
CA VAL A 218 -0.39 -36.68 11.88
C VAL A 218 0.71 -35.63 12.15
N VAL A 219 0.74 -35.15 13.40
CA VAL A 219 1.96 -34.56 13.94
C VAL A 219 2.99 -35.67 13.66
N ALA A 220 3.92 -35.42 12.76
CA ALA A 220 5.06 -36.27 12.61
C ALA A 220 5.72 -36.30 13.99
N GLU A 221 5.29 -37.23 14.79
CA GLU A 221 5.93 -37.59 16.03
C GLU A 221 7.34 -37.96 15.60
N ASP A 222 8.28 -37.09 15.96
CA ASP A 222 9.70 -37.27 15.71
C ASP A 222 10.07 -38.65 16.28
N ASP A 223 10.08 -39.65 15.39
CA ASP A 223 10.48 -41.02 15.69
C ASP A 223 12.00 -41.04 15.96
N ARG A 224 12.40 -40.30 17.00
CA ARG A 224 13.70 -40.37 17.61
C ARG A 224 13.76 -41.34 18.79
N SER A 225 12.71 -42.15 19.01
CA SER A 225 12.73 -43.21 19.99
C SER A 225 13.30 -44.54 19.46
N GLY A 226 13.78 -44.54 18.23
CA GLY A 226 14.48 -45.70 17.65
C GLY A 226 16.00 -45.68 17.88
N THR A 227 16.46 -45.58 19.11
CA THR A 227 17.83 -45.93 19.43
C THR A 227 17.90 -47.45 19.56
N PRO A 228 18.55 -48.18 18.64
CA PRO A 228 18.79 -49.62 18.83
C PRO A 228 19.75 -49.77 20.00
N GLY A 229 19.35 -50.62 20.98
CA GLY A 229 20.11 -50.93 22.16
C GLY A 229 21.57 -51.26 21.86
N GLY A 230 22.49 -50.39 22.31
CA GLY A 230 23.91 -50.73 22.44
C GLY A 230 24.12 -51.72 23.61
N PRO A 231 25.08 -52.66 23.48
CA PRO A 231 25.28 -53.70 24.48
C PRO A 231 25.79 -53.15 25.81
N GLY A 232 25.13 -53.60 26.86
CA GLY A 232 25.44 -53.57 28.28
C GLY A 232 26.65 -52.83 28.80
N GLN A 233 26.40 -51.71 29.46
CA GLN A 233 27.33 -51.20 30.48
C GLN A 233 27.01 -51.87 31.81
N PRO A 234 28.02 -52.44 32.55
CA PRO A 234 27.80 -53.03 33.85
C PRO A 234 27.43 -51.93 34.87
N GLN A 235 26.38 -52.18 35.61
CA GLN A 235 25.93 -51.29 36.73
C GLN A 235 27.00 -51.38 37.84
N PRO A 236 27.40 -50.29 38.44
CA PRO A 236 28.20 -50.30 39.67
C PRO A 236 27.35 -50.82 40.85
N SER A 237 27.93 -51.76 41.58
CA SER A 237 27.32 -52.37 42.79
C SER A 237 27.05 -51.33 43.88
N PRO A 238 25.97 -51.46 44.68
CA PRO A 238 25.69 -50.61 45.78
C PRO A 238 26.73 -50.82 46.92
N PRO A 239 27.11 -49.76 47.67
CA PRO A 239 27.97 -49.90 48.87
C PRO A 239 27.23 -50.62 49.98
N GLY A 240 27.91 -51.61 50.60
CA GLY A 240 27.42 -52.38 51.76
C GLY A 240 27.22 -51.51 53.00
N PRO A 241 26.35 -51.96 53.94
CA PRO A 241 26.07 -51.24 55.17
C PRO A 241 27.24 -51.28 56.16
N PRO A 242 27.25 -50.29 57.13
CA PRO A 242 28.37 -50.12 58.07
C PRO A 242 28.49 -51.23 59.10
#